data_f12b9b959fb348211ed1f0d85455e006
#
_entry.id   f12b9b959fb348211ed1f0d85455e006
#
_cell.length_a   1.000
_cell.length_b   1.000
_cell.length_c   1.000
_cell.angle_alpha   90.00
_cell.angle_beta   90.00
_cell.angle_gamma   90.00
#
_symmetry.space_group_name_H-M   'P 1'
#
loop_
_entity.id
_entity.type
_entity.pdbx_description
1 polymer ?
#
loop_
_entity_poly.entity_id
_entity_poly.type
_entity_poly.pdbx_seq_one_letter_code
_entity_poly.pdbx_strand_id
1 'polypeptide(L)'
;MLFASDLDQTLIYSHKTFISKEIDEQIRPIERLDDRFISYMTHRALCKLSEVSKRVLFVPVTTRTKLQYQRINFLDYDITHQYAVTSNGGTIFSEGVEDKDWSQLVLEGRDNCLAARDLIDKFDEISHPSWVIKDSGKLADNLFYYCLIEREKIPVTELAAFKIWASENNWELSVQGRKLYLVPLNVNKKAAIYYIQEKEGMSSVVAAGDSSLDLDMLKAADLALAPAHGELYSLYLQGTPGLEKIRFTQKSGIEAAEEILESVPWSLSKQKVV
;
A
#
# COMPACT_ATOMS: atom_id res chain seq x y z
N MET A 1 -18.17 -9.74 -2.50
CA MET A 1 -17.52 -8.41 -2.43
C MET A 1 -16.12 -8.56 -1.89
N LEU A 2 -15.15 -7.87 -2.47
CA LEU A 2 -13.76 -7.85 -2.06
C LEU A 2 -13.44 -6.53 -1.35
N PHE A 3 -12.73 -6.58 -0.22
CA PHE A 3 -12.17 -5.41 0.46
C PHE A 3 -10.64 -5.49 0.40
N ALA A 4 -10.04 -4.63 -0.44
CA ALA A 4 -8.61 -4.49 -0.60
C ALA A 4 -8.10 -3.32 0.22
N SER A 5 -7.17 -3.52 1.13
CA SER A 5 -6.64 -2.42 1.94
C SER A 5 -5.13 -2.41 1.99
N ASP A 6 -4.55 -1.23 1.72
CA ASP A 6 -3.20 -0.96 2.17
C ASP A 6 -3.09 -1.10 3.69
N LEU A 7 -1.89 -1.28 4.20
CA LEU A 7 -1.62 -1.52 5.61
C LEU A 7 -1.01 -0.31 6.29
N ASP A 8 0.18 0.10 5.89
CA ASP A 8 0.95 1.15 6.57
C ASP A 8 0.28 2.52 6.41
N GLN A 9 -0.02 3.20 7.51
CA GLN A 9 -0.74 4.48 7.55
C GLN A 9 -2.22 4.41 7.07
N THR A 10 -2.73 3.20 6.78
CA THR A 10 -4.12 2.96 6.40
C THR A 10 -4.85 2.16 7.48
N LEU A 11 -4.38 0.94 7.79
CA LEU A 11 -4.92 0.10 8.86
C LEU A 11 -3.97 -0.04 10.05
N ILE A 12 -2.65 -0.07 9.81
CA ILE A 12 -1.63 -0.27 10.84
C ILE A 12 -0.70 0.95 10.96
N TYR A 13 -0.27 1.24 12.17
CA TYR A 13 0.43 2.48 12.49
C TYR A 13 1.65 2.23 13.36
N SER A 14 2.76 2.92 13.09
CA SER A 14 3.91 2.92 13.98
C SER A 14 3.64 3.76 15.23
N HIS A 15 4.32 3.47 16.34
CA HIS A 15 4.17 4.21 17.61
C HIS A 15 4.36 5.74 17.46
N LYS A 16 5.16 6.16 16.49
CA LYS A 16 5.45 7.59 16.24
C LYS A 16 4.24 8.38 15.68
N THR A 17 3.21 7.69 15.22
CA THR A 17 2.03 8.30 14.61
C THR A 17 0.87 8.50 15.59
N PHE A 18 1.04 8.15 16.86
CA PHE A 18 0.02 8.39 17.89
C PHE A 18 0.14 9.80 18.45
N ILE A 19 -0.94 10.54 18.42
CA ILE A 19 -0.97 11.95 18.80
C ILE A 19 -1.34 12.14 20.28
N SER A 20 -1.96 11.17 20.95
CA SER A 20 -2.49 11.30 22.30
C SER A 20 -2.08 10.16 23.22
N LYS A 21 -1.67 10.47 24.46
CA LYS A 21 -1.37 9.48 25.52
C LYS A 21 -2.60 8.66 25.95
N GLU A 22 -3.81 9.18 25.76
CA GLU A 22 -5.07 8.52 26.12
C GLU A 22 -5.39 7.33 25.21
N ILE A 23 -4.79 7.28 24.00
CA ILE A 23 -4.98 6.17 23.05
C ILE A 23 -4.15 4.94 23.45
N ASP A 24 -3.06 5.08 24.20
CA ASP A 24 -2.12 4.00 24.52
C ASP A 24 -2.79 2.79 25.19
N GLU A 25 -3.81 3.01 26.06
CA GLU A 25 -4.54 1.90 26.71
C GLU A 25 -5.47 1.14 25.74
N GLN A 26 -5.85 1.75 24.63
CA GLN A 26 -6.76 1.16 23.62
C GLN A 26 -6.03 0.54 22.44
N ILE A 27 -4.71 0.73 22.29
CA ILE A 27 -3.93 0.18 21.19
C ILE A 27 -3.43 -1.22 21.51
N ARG A 28 -3.25 -1.99 20.44
CA ARG A 28 -2.74 -3.36 20.50
C ARG A 28 -1.65 -3.53 19.45
N PRO A 29 -0.56 -4.22 19.79
CA PRO A 29 0.50 -4.52 18.83
C PRO A 29 0.01 -5.53 17.78
N ILE A 30 0.30 -5.28 16.51
CA ILE A 30 -0.04 -6.17 15.40
C ILE A 30 1.21 -6.71 14.68
N GLU A 31 2.35 -6.11 14.88
CA GLU A 31 3.61 -6.51 14.25
C GLU A 31 4.75 -6.57 15.28
N ARG A 32 5.53 -7.66 15.18
CA ARG A 32 6.73 -7.85 15.99
C ARG A 32 7.97 -7.98 15.12
N LEU A 33 9.02 -7.25 15.48
CA LEU A 33 10.36 -7.39 14.90
C LEU A 33 11.34 -7.65 16.05
N ASP A 34 11.94 -8.83 16.06
CA ASP A 34 12.74 -9.33 17.19
C ASP A 34 11.92 -9.26 18.50
N ASP A 35 12.41 -8.57 19.51
CA ASP A 35 11.73 -8.42 20.80
C ASP A 35 10.90 -7.12 20.92
N ARG A 36 10.64 -6.41 19.80
CA ARG A 36 9.94 -5.12 19.83
C ARG A 36 8.67 -5.16 18.99
N PHE A 37 7.62 -4.58 19.53
CA PHE A 37 6.44 -4.26 18.75
C PHE A 37 6.66 -2.96 17.97
N ILE A 38 6.36 -2.95 16.69
CA ILE A 38 6.68 -1.84 15.78
C ILE A 38 5.47 -1.27 15.05
N SER A 39 4.37 -2.03 14.95
CA SER A 39 3.10 -1.54 14.38
C SER A 39 1.92 -1.95 15.25
N TYR A 40 0.89 -1.12 15.23
CA TYR A 40 -0.26 -1.17 16.13
C TYR A 40 -1.56 -0.88 15.41
N MET A 41 -2.67 -1.32 16.00
CA MET A 41 -4.05 -0.92 15.69
C MET A 41 -4.80 -0.59 16.98
N THR A 42 -5.87 0.17 16.90
CA THR A 42 -6.79 0.29 18.05
C THR A 42 -7.52 -1.03 18.26
N HIS A 43 -7.89 -1.34 19.51
CA HIS A 43 -8.69 -2.52 19.80
C HIS A 43 -10.02 -2.52 19.02
N ARG A 44 -10.65 -1.34 18.85
CA ARG A 44 -11.87 -1.17 18.05
C ARG A 44 -11.65 -1.51 16.59
N ALA A 45 -10.56 -1.03 15.98
CA ALA A 45 -10.21 -1.36 14.59
C ALA A 45 -9.96 -2.86 14.41
N LEU A 46 -9.27 -3.52 15.37
CA LEU A 46 -9.05 -4.98 15.33
C LEU A 46 -10.36 -5.76 15.38
N CYS A 47 -11.26 -5.43 16.32
CA CYS A 47 -12.58 -6.07 16.41
C CYS A 47 -13.36 -5.87 15.10
N LYS A 48 -13.34 -4.65 14.55
CA LYS A 48 -14.05 -4.34 13.31
C LYS A 48 -13.46 -5.06 12.10
N LEU A 49 -12.15 -5.14 11.98
CA LEU A 49 -11.49 -5.88 10.90
C LEU A 49 -11.78 -7.38 10.99
N SER A 50 -11.81 -7.95 12.21
CA SER A 50 -12.25 -9.35 12.43
C SER A 50 -13.69 -9.58 11.95
N GLU A 51 -14.62 -8.65 12.22
CA GLU A 51 -15.99 -8.75 11.70
C GLU A 51 -16.03 -8.64 10.16
N VAL A 52 -15.30 -7.69 9.58
CA VAL A 52 -15.24 -7.45 8.14
C VAL A 52 -14.67 -8.68 7.43
N SER A 53 -13.55 -9.22 7.92
CA SER A 53 -12.87 -10.37 7.30
C SER A 53 -13.69 -11.66 7.25
N LYS A 54 -14.71 -11.79 8.13
CA LYS A 54 -15.65 -12.93 8.15
C LYS A 54 -16.83 -12.76 7.18
N ARG A 55 -17.04 -11.57 6.65
CA ARG A 55 -18.23 -11.26 5.83
C ARG A 55 -17.91 -10.91 4.38
N VAL A 56 -16.70 -10.44 4.13
CA VAL A 56 -16.21 -10.09 2.79
C VAL A 56 -14.84 -10.71 2.56
N LEU A 57 -14.43 -10.85 1.31
CA LEU A 57 -13.08 -11.29 0.99
C LEU A 57 -12.11 -10.14 1.32
N PHE A 58 -11.53 -10.16 2.52
CA PHE A 58 -10.51 -9.20 2.92
C PHE A 58 -9.17 -9.57 2.29
N VAL A 59 -8.53 -8.61 1.64
CA VAL A 59 -7.21 -8.76 1.01
C VAL A 59 -6.32 -7.63 1.49
N PRO A 60 -5.34 -7.89 2.37
CA PRO A 60 -4.28 -6.93 2.69
C PRO A 60 -3.38 -6.74 1.46
N VAL A 61 -3.09 -5.47 1.12
CA VAL A 61 -2.33 -5.06 -0.07
C VAL A 61 -1.25 -4.08 0.32
N THR A 62 0.02 -4.46 0.23
CA THR A 62 1.10 -3.65 0.82
C THR A 62 2.35 -3.56 -0.05
N THR A 63 3.11 -2.47 0.11
CA THR A 63 4.47 -2.34 -0.43
C THR A 63 5.50 -3.16 0.33
N ARG A 64 5.14 -3.73 1.48
CA ARG A 64 6.03 -4.58 2.27
C ARG A 64 6.48 -5.80 1.48
N THR A 65 7.72 -6.20 1.68
CA THR A 65 8.22 -7.49 1.17
C THR A 65 7.51 -8.66 1.88
N LYS A 66 7.60 -9.85 1.29
CA LYS A 66 7.11 -11.09 1.92
C LYS A 66 7.54 -11.23 3.38
N LEU A 67 8.85 -11.08 3.67
CA LEU A 67 9.40 -11.20 5.01
C LEU A 67 8.88 -10.13 5.97
N GLN A 68 8.61 -8.92 5.47
CA GLN A 68 8.05 -7.85 6.29
C GLN A 68 6.58 -8.10 6.59
N TYR A 69 5.82 -8.61 5.62
CA TYR A 69 4.42 -8.93 5.79
C TYR A 69 4.20 -10.06 6.80
N GLN A 70 5.03 -11.10 6.76
CA GLN A 70 4.95 -12.25 7.66
C GLN A 70 5.13 -11.91 9.16
N ARG A 71 5.57 -10.71 9.48
CA ARG A 71 5.68 -10.22 10.88
C ARG A 71 4.34 -9.72 11.44
N ILE A 72 3.33 -9.54 10.57
CA ILE A 72 2.01 -9.06 10.98
C ILE A 72 1.19 -10.24 11.47
N ASN A 73 0.62 -10.09 12.66
CA ASN A 73 -0.04 -11.17 13.39
C ASN A 73 -1.56 -11.01 13.39
N PHE A 74 -2.17 -11.16 12.23
CA PHE A 74 -3.63 -11.06 12.09
C PHE A 74 -4.38 -12.17 12.81
N LEU A 75 -3.82 -13.38 12.85
CA LEU A 75 -4.46 -14.55 13.46
C LEU A 75 -4.69 -14.41 14.96
N ASP A 76 -3.82 -13.71 15.68
CA ASP A 76 -3.99 -13.48 17.13
C ASP A 76 -5.25 -12.66 17.45
N TYR A 77 -5.81 -12.00 16.45
CA TYR A 77 -7.01 -11.16 16.56
C TYR A 77 -8.21 -11.73 15.78
N ASP A 78 -8.15 -13.03 15.40
CA ASP A 78 -9.23 -13.70 14.66
C ASP A 78 -9.58 -12.97 13.34
N ILE A 79 -8.56 -12.39 12.70
CA ILE A 79 -8.66 -11.75 11.39
C ILE A 79 -8.19 -12.76 10.35
N THR A 80 -9.10 -13.18 9.48
CA THR A 80 -8.85 -14.18 8.44
C THR A 80 -8.75 -13.53 7.07
N HIS A 81 -7.85 -14.03 6.23
CA HIS A 81 -7.73 -13.63 4.84
C HIS A 81 -7.18 -14.79 4.01
N GLN A 82 -7.81 -15.08 2.90
CA GLN A 82 -7.39 -16.12 1.96
C GLN A 82 -6.21 -15.62 1.10
N TYR A 83 -6.24 -14.35 0.70
CA TYR A 83 -5.22 -13.72 -0.12
C TYR A 83 -4.48 -12.64 0.65
N ALA A 84 -3.20 -12.48 0.29
CA ALA A 84 -2.41 -11.32 0.66
C ALA A 84 -1.58 -10.86 -0.55
N VAL A 85 -1.50 -9.55 -0.75
CA VAL A 85 -0.73 -8.93 -1.82
C VAL A 85 0.44 -8.17 -1.21
N THR A 86 1.66 -8.55 -1.57
CA THR A 86 2.90 -7.93 -1.07
C THR A 86 3.72 -7.33 -2.21
N SER A 87 4.78 -6.64 -1.86
CA SER A 87 5.74 -6.08 -2.83
C SER A 87 5.07 -5.20 -3.89
N ASN A 88 4.12 -4.34 -3.41
CA ASN A 88 3.34 -3.42 -4.24
C ASN A 88 2.51 -4.10 -5.35
N GLY A 89 2.03 -5.32 -5.14
CA GLY A 89 1.31 -6.08 -6.16
C GLY A 89 2.18 -7.10 -6.89
N GLY A 90 3.47 -7.14 -6.61
CA GLY A 90 4.40 -8.06 -7.28
C GLY A 90 4.25 -9.51 -6.84
N THR A 91 3.69 -9.77 -5.65
CA THR A 91 3.48 -11.12 -5.14
C THR A 91 2.10 -11.27 -4.56
N ILE A 92 1.37 -12.31 -4.95
CA ILE A 92 0.11 -12.73 -4.35
C ILE A 92 0.35 -14.02 -3.57
N PHE A 93 -0.14 -14.09 -2.35
CA PHE A 93 -0.27 -15.32 -1.58
C PHE A 93 -1.73 -15.75 -1.55
N SER A 94 -1.98 -17.03 -1.79
CA SER A 94 -3.26 -17.69 -1.56
C SER A 94 -3.06 -18.72 -0.46
N GLU A 95 -3.80 -18.59 0.65
CA GLU A 95 -3.66 -19.46 1.83
C GLU A 95 -2.19 -19.61 2.31
N GLY A 96 -1.44 -18.52 2.26
CA GLY A 96 -0.02 -18.48 2.67
C GLY A 96 0.97 -19.03 1.65
N VAL A 97 0.50 -19.56 0.52
CA VAL A 97 1.34 -20.07 -0.58
C VAL A 97 1.36 -19.04 -1.72
N GLU A 98 2.55 -18.81 -2.28
CA GLU A 98 2.73 -17.91 -3.42
C GLU A 98 1.98 -18.42 -4.66
N ASP A 99 1.17 -17.54 -5.28
CA ASP A 99 0.46 -17.81 -6.53
C ASP A 99 1.45 -17.77 -7.69
N LYS A 100 1.74 -18.94 -8.24
CA LYS A 100 2.75 -19.10 -9.30
C LYS A 100 2.28 -18.54 -10.63
N ASP A 101 0.98 -18.58 -10.92
CA ASP A 101 0.44 -18.05 -12.16
C ASP A 101 0.58 -16.53 -12.17
N TRP A 102 0.29 -15.88 -11.03
CA TRP A 102 0.54 -14.46 -10.86
C TRP A 102 2.03 -14.11 -10.98
N SER A 103 2.90 -14.89 -10.31
CA SER A 103 4.36 -14.65 -10.38
C SER A 103 4.89 -14.75 -11.81
N GLN A 104 4.35 -15.66 -12.60
CA GLN A 104 4.70 -15.80 -14.03
C GLN A 104 4.25 -14.57 -14.83
N LEU A 105 3.01 -14.08 -14.63
CA LEU A 105 2.51 -12.86 -15.29
C LEU A 105 3.36 -11.62 -14.96
N VAL A 106 3.78 -11.50 -13.70
CA VAL A 106 4.68 -10.40 -13.28
C VAL A 106 6.03 -10.50 -13.98
N LEU A 107 6.62 -11.70 -14.08
CA LEU A 107 7.89 -11.92 -14.76
C LEU A 107 7.80 -11.57 -16.25
N GLU A 108 6.77 -12.04 -16.94
CA GLU A 108 6.54 -11.73 -18.36
C GLU A 108 6.38 -10.23 -18.61
N GLY A 109 5.70 -9.53 -17.72
CA GLY A 109 5.56 -8.07 -17.80
C GLY A 109 6.86 -7.29 -17.62
N ARG A 110 7.88 -7.87 -16.99
CA ARG A 110 9.18 -7.22 -16.76
C ARG A 110 10.00 -7.05 -18.06
N ASP A 111 9.78 -7.89 -19.04
CA ASP A 111 10.50 -7.79 -20.33
C ASP A 111 10.21 -6.47 -21.07
N ASN A 112 9.14 -5.79 -20.71
CA ASN A 112 8.79 -4.47 -21.22
C ASN A 112 9.41 -3.31 -20.43
N CYS A 113 10.06 -3.57 -19.30
CA CYS A 113 10.69 -2.56 -18.47
C CYS A 113 12.20 -2.52 -18.68
N LEU A 114 12.79 -1.33 -18.51
CA LEU A 114 14.25 -1.24 -18.43
C LEU A 114 14.76 -2.17 -17.31
N ALA A 115 15.92 -2.80 -17.50
CA ALA A 115 16.52 -3.64 -16.47
C ALA A 115 16.77 -2.84 -15.20
N ALA A 116 16.45 -3.41 -14.04
CA ALA A 116 16.57 -2.73 -12.75
C ALA A 116 17.98 -2.19 -12.49
N ARG A 117 19.01 -2.90 -12.97
CA ARG A 117 20.40 -2.46 -12.85
C ARG A 117 20.64 -1.14 -13.59
N ASP A 118 20.20 -1.04 -14.84
CA ASP A 118 20.42 0.14 -15.68
C ASP A 118 19.61 1.35 -15.13
N LEU A 119 18.43 1.07 -14.56
CA LEU A 119 17.64 2.09 -13.86
C LEU A 119 18.37 2.61 -12.62
N ILE A 120 18.95 1.72 -11.80
CA ILE A 120 19.67 2.08 -10.57
C ILE A 120 20.95 2.84 -10.94
N ASP A 121 21.70 2.38 -11.94
CA ASP A 121 22.90 3.07 -12.44
C ASP A 121 22.55 4.50 -12.89
N LYS A 122 21.39 4.69 -13.53
CA LYS A 122 20.91 6.02 -13.91
C LYS A 122 20.44 6.87 -12.72
N PHE A 123 19.81 6.25 -11.71
CA PHE A 123 19.45 6.92 -10.47
C PHE A 123 20.69 7.37 -9.69
N ASP A 124 21.75 6.59 -9.72
CA ASP A 124 22.99 6.89 -9.02
C ASP A 124 23.71 8.13 -9.58
N GLU A 125 23.44 8.54 -10.84
CA GLU A 125 23.94 9.80 -11.39
C GLU A 125 23.42 11.04 -10.64
N ILE A 126 22.22 10.95 -10.04
CA ILE A 126 21.59 12.03 -9.27
C ILE A 126 21.58 11.78 -7.77
N SER A 127 21.85 10.54 -7.34
CA SER A 127 21.91 10.19 -5.93
C SER A 127 23.17 10.78 -5.28
N HIS A 128 23.00 11.39 -4.11
CA HIS A 128 24.12 11.96 -3.36
C HIS A 128 23.89 11.74 -1.85
N PRO A 129 24.95 11.51 -1.06
CA PRO A 129 24.84 11.30 0.39
C PRO A 129 24.19 12.45 1.17
N SER A 130 24.05 13.63 0.56
CA SER A 130 23.33 14.75 1.18
C SER A 130 21.84 14.51 1.32
N TRP A 131 21.24 13.66 0.48
CA TRP A 131 19.81 13.41 0.47
C TRP A 131 19.43 11.91 0.38
N VAL A 132 20.30 11.03 -0.12
CA VAL A 132 20.11 9.58 -0.06
C VAL A 132 20.92 9.02 1.11
N ILE A 133 20.26 8.28 2.00
CA ILE A 133 20.94 7.65 3.14
C ILE A 133 21.84 6.54 2.62
N LYS A 134 23.13 6.64 2.99
CA LYS A 134 24.15 5.69 2.59
C LYS A 134 23.74 4.23 2.89
N ASP A 135 24.00 3.31 1.97
CA ASP A 135 23.75 1.88 2.08
C ASP A 135 22.29 1.49 2.37
N SER A 136 21.33 2.40 2.13
CA SER A 136 19.92 2.15 2.35
C SER A 136 19.20 1.55 1.13
N GLY A 137 19.83 1.60 -0.06
CA GLY A 137 19.28 1.08 -1.31
C GLY A 137 19.09 -0.43 -1.26
N LYS A 138 17.90 -0.90 -1.65
CA LYS A 138 17.55 -2.33 -1.64
C LYS A 138 16.65 -2.67 -2.81
N LEU A 139 16.96 -3.78 -3.48
CA LEU A 139 16.06 -4.42 -4.43
C LEU A 139 15.13 -5.37 -3.63
N ALA A 140 13.89 -4.97 -3.45
CA ALA A 140 12.90 -5.69 -2.66
C ALA A 140 12.33 -6.86 -3.47
N ASP A 141 12.43 -8.07 -2.94
CA ASP A 141 11.94 -9.33 -3.54
C ASP A 141 12.34 -9.52 -5.02
N ASN A 142 13.45 -8.90 -5.46
CA ASN A 142 13.87 -8.78 -6.87
C ASN A 142 12.84 -8.12 -7.80
N LEU A 143 11.89 -7.35 -7.25
CA LEU A 143 10.78 -6.75 -8.00
C LEU A 143 10.94 -5.25 -8.19
N PHE A 144 11.27 -4.51 -7.14
CA PHE A 144 11.40 -3.06 -7.18
C PHE A 144 12.54 -2.56 -6.29
N TYR A 145 13.06 -1.39 -6.59
CA TYR A 145 14.10 -0.76 -5.78
C TYR A 145 13.50 0.28 -4.83
N TYR A 146 14.05 0.40 -3.62
CA TYR A 146 13.80 1.52 -2.73
C TYR A 146 15.04 1.94 -1.97
N CYS A 147 15.08 3.21 -1.56
CA CYS A 147 16.11 3.74 -0.66
C CYS A 147 15.49 4.69 0.37
N LEU A 148 16.24 4.97 1.44
CA LEU A 148 15.88 6.00 2.43
C LEU A 148 16.44 7.35 2.02
N ILE A 149 15.67 8.40 2.22
CA ILE A 149 16.02 9.76 1.81
C ILE A 149 15.79 10.79 2.92
N GLU A 150 16.52 11.88 2.83
CA GLU A 150 16.27 13.13 3.55
C GLU A 150 15.34 13.99 2.68
N ARG A 151 14.04 13.91 2.93
CA ARG A 151 12.99 14.47 2.07
C ARG A 151 13.18 15.97 1.76
N GLU A 152 13.62 16.72 2.75
CA GLU A 152 13.82 18.18 2.67
C GLU A 152 15.03 18.59 1.82
N LYS A 153 15.90 17.63 1.50
CA LYS A 153 17.12 17.86 0.72
C LYS A 153 17.07 17.29 -0.69
N ILE A 154 15.92 16.80 -1.11
CA ILE A 154 15.73 16.23 -2.45
C ILE A 154 16.04 17.30 -3.51
N PRO A 155 16.87 16.98 -4.52
CA PRO A 155 17.07 17.85 -5.68
C PRO A 155 15.82 17.78 -6.57
N VAL A 156 14.89 18.70 -6.37
CA VAL A 156 13.52 18.63 -6.96
C VAL A 156 13.55 18.60 -8.47
N THR A 157 14.40 19.40 -9.10
CA THR A 157 14.50 19.50 -10.57
C THR A 157 15.06 18.22 -11.19
N GLU A 158 16.16 17.72 -10.64
CA GLU A 158 16.84 16.51 -11.12
C GLU A 158 15.96 15.28 -10.90
N LEU A 159 15.30 15.20 -9.73
CA LEU A 159 14.40 14.08 -9.43
C LEU A 159 13.16 14.12 -10.33
N ALA A 160 12.64 15.31 -10.66
CA ALA A 160 11.51 15.44 -11.59
C ALA A 160 11.90 15.00 -13.01
N ALA A 161 13.08 15.38 -13.48
CA ALA A 161 13.59 14.92 -14.78
C ALA A 161 13.80 13.39 -14.80
N PHE A 162 14.37 12.83 -13.74
CA PHE A 162 14.54 11.39 -13.60
C PHE A 162 13.19 10.66 -13.56
N LYS A 163 12.18 11.20 -12.89
CA LYS A 163 10.82 10.63 -12.85
C LYS A 163 10.22 10.51 -14.23
N ILE A 164 10.36 11.53 -15.09
CA ILE A 164 9.89 11.50 -16.48
C ILE A 164 10.62 10.40 -17.25
N TRP A 165 11.95 10.40 -17.17
CA TRP A 165 12.77 9.39 -17.85
C TRP A 165 12.45 7.97 -17.37
N ALA A 166 12.27 7.74 -16.07
CA ALA A 166 11.87 6.44 -15.53
C ALA A 166 10.52 5.98 -16.10
N SER A 167 9.55 6.90 -16.18
CA SER A 167 8.23 6.61 -16.76
C SER A 167 8.30 6.20 -18.23
N GLU A 168 9.15 6.83 -19.02
CA GLU A 168 9.40 6.47 -20.43
C GLU A 168 10.04 5.07 -20.57
N ASN A 169 10.66 4.57 -19.49
CA ASN A 169 11.27 3.24 -19.41
C ASN A 169 10.41 2.23 -18.63
N ASN A 170 9.11 2.52 -18.46
CA ASN A 170 8.12 1.71 -17.77
C ASN A 170 8.40 1.49 -16.27
N TRP A 171 8.96 2.51 -15.60
CA TRP A 171 9.15 2.55 -14.16
C TRP A 171 8.42 3.76 -13.54
N GLU A 172 7.83 3.56 -12.38
CA GLU A 172 7.24 4.61 -11.57
C GLU A 172 8.18 5.02 -10.43
N LEU A 173 8.35 6.33 -10.21
CA LEU A 173 9.00 6.88 -9.04
C LEU A 173 7.94 7.43 -8.08
N SER A 174 7.96 6.93 -6.85
CA SER A 174 7.13 7.43 -5.74
C SER A 174 7.97 7.75 -4.52
N VAL A 175 7.59 8.81 -3.80
CA VAL A 175 8.24 9.22 -2.54
C VAL A 175 7.21 9.17 -1.42
N GLN A 176 7.38 8.24 -0.48
CA GLN A 176 6.48 8.04 0.65
C GLN A 176 7.23 8.19 1.97
N GLY A 177 6.88 9.21 2.75
CA GLY A 177 7.60 9.53 3.99
C GLY A 177 9.09 9.72 3.73
N ARG A 178 9.92 8.82 4.27
CA ARG A 178 11.38 8.83 4.10
C ARG A 178 11.88 7.81 3.08
N LYS A 179 11.02 7.22 2.26
CA LYS A 179 11.38 6.23 1.26
C LYS A 179 11.12 6.76 -0.15
N LEU A 180 12.08 6.57 -1.03
CA LEU A 180 11.92 6.69 -2.46
C LEU A 180 11.81 5.28 -3.04
N TYR A 181 10.81 5.06 -3.86
CA TYR A 181 10.53 3.80 -4.54
C TYR A 181 10.69 3.97 -6.04
N LEU A 182 11.33 2.99 -6.69
CA LEU A 182 11.35 2.81 -8.13
C LEU A 182 10.68 1.47 -8.41
N VAL A 183 9.50 1.49 -9.02
CA VAL A 183 8.62 0.33 -9.18
C VAL A 183 8.30 0.13 -10.65
N PRO A 184 8.50 -1.09 -11.23
CA PRO A 184 8.07 -1.37 -12.59
C PRO A 184 6.56 -1.19 -12.74
N LEU A 185 6.08 -0.61 -13.83
CA LEU A 185 4.65 -0.31 -14.03
C LEU A 185 3.75 -1.55 -14.00
N ASN A 186 4.29 -2.73 -14.33
CA ASN A 186 3.56 -3.99 -14.23
C ASN A 186 3.45 -4.53 -12.80
N VAL A 187 4.18 -3.96 -11.84
CA VAL A 187 4.12 -4.29 -10.40
C VAL A 187 3.24 -3.26 -9.71
N ASN A 188 1.94 -3.46 -9.71
CA ASN A 188 1.00 -2.52 -9.12
C ASN A 188 -0.17 -3.21 -8.40
N LYS A 189 -0.65 -2.58 -7.36
CA LYS A 189 -1.72 -3.09 -6.48
C LYS A 189 -3.03 -3.33 -7.23
N LYS A 190 -3.39 -2.47 -8.18
CA LYS A 190 -4.61 -2.60 -8.99
C LYS A 190 -4.64 -3.91 -9.79
N ALA A 191 -3.55 -4.23 -10.50
CA ALA A 191 -3.48 -5.43 -11.32
C ALA A 191 -3.62 -6.69 -10.46
N ALA A 192 -2.97 -6.73 -9.29
CA ALA A 192 -3.08 -7.84 -8.34
C ALA A 192 -4.51 -8.02 -7.82
N ILE A 193 -5.18 -6.92 -7.47
CA ILE A 193 -6.57 -6.98 -7.00
C ILE A 193 -7.53 -7.38 -8.12
N TYR A 194 -7.32 -6.87 -9.33
CA TYR A 194 -8.11 -7.28 -10.50
C TYR A 194 -7.98 -8.79 -10.76
N TYR A 195 -6.76 -9.34 -10.71
CA TYR A 195 -6.51 -10.77 -10.85
C TYR A 195 -7.27 -11.60 -9.80
N ILE A 196 -7.22 -11.21 -8.52
CA ILE A 196 -7.98 -11.88 -7.45
C ILE A 196 -9.48 -11.73 -7.66
N GLN A 197 -9.94 -10.55 -8.06
CA GLN A 197 -11.36 -10.26 -8.33
C GLN A 197 -11.92 -11.18 -9.40
N GLU A 198 -11.21 -11.34 -10.53
CA GLU A 198 -11.61 -12.23 -11.62
C GLU A 198 -11.57 -13.70 -11.19
N LYS A 199 -10.50 -14.13 -10.50
CA LYS A 199 -10.32 -15.49 -10.01
C LYS A 199 -11.44 -15.94 -9.06
N GLU A 200 -11.91 -15.04 -8.19
CA GLU A 200 -12.96 -15.29 -7.21
C GLU A 200 -14.37 -14.88 -7.70
N GLY A 201 -14.50 -14.37 -8.93
CA GLY A 201 -15.78 -13.93 -9.49
C GLY A 201 -16.44 -12.81 -8.67
N MET A 202 -15.64 -11.93 -8.04
CA MET A 202 -16.16 -10.87 -7.19
C MET A 202 -16.76 -9.74 -8.00
N SER A 203 -17.99 -9.38 -7.73
CA SER A 203 -18.76 -8.38 -8.49
C SER A 203 -18.49 -6.94 -8.07
N SER A 204 -17.84 -6.73 -6.92
CA SER A 204 -17.58 -5.38 -6.40
C SER A 204 -16.34 -5.35 -5.51
N VAL A 205 -15.64 -4.21 -5.55
CA VAL A 205 -14.41 -3.94 -4.81
C VAL A 205 -14.57 -2.68 -3.97
N VAL A 206 -14.25 -2.79 -2.70
CA VAL A 206 -13.95 -1.65 -1.82
C VAL A 206 -12.44 -1.59 -1.67
N ALA A 207 -11.85 -0.42 -1.82
CA ALA A 207 -10.41 -0.25 -1.65
C ALA A 207 -10.08 0.84 -0.63
N ALA A 208 -9.02 0.64 0.15
CA ALA A 208 -8.48 1.64 1.07
C ALA A 208 -6.97 1.80 0.90
N GLY A 209 -6.48 3.06 1.00
CA GLY A 209 -5.06 3.38 0.86
C GLY A 209 -4.78 4.85 1.14
N ASP A 210 -3.52 5.21 1.42
CA ASP A 210 -3.13 6.56 1.84
C ASP A 210 -2.22 7.29 0.85
N SER A 211 -1.64 6.58 -0.12
CA SER A 211 -0.52 7.06 -0.92
C SER A 211 -0.76 6.99 -2.43
N SER A 212 0.13 7.61 -3.21
CA SER A 212 0.09 7.57 -4.67
C SER A 212 0.18 6.15 -5.24
N LEU A 213 0.88 5.21 -4.58
CA LEU A 213 0.93 3.80 -5.00
C LEU A 213 -0.40 3.05 -4.83
N ASP A 214 -1.35 3.63 -4.09
CA ASP A 214 -2.72 3.08 -3.93
C ASP A 214 -3.69 3.65 -4.96
N LEU A 215 -3.33 4.77 -5.60
CA LEU A 215 -4.26 5.58 -6.37
C LEU A 215 -4.96 4.80 -7.48
N ASP A 216 -4.25 3.96 -8.22
CA ASP A 216 -4.83 3.19 -9.31
C ASP A 216 -5.79 2.11 -8.80
N MET A 217 -5.49 1.49 -7.66
CA MET A 217 -6.38 0.55 -6.98
C MET A 217 -7.64 1.26 -6.48
N LEU A 218 -7.49 2.44 -5.86
CA LEU A 218 -8.61 3.27 -5.39
C LEU A 218 -9.50 3.74 -6.53
N LYS A 219 -8.92 4.22 -7.64
CA LYS A 219 -9.69 4.66 -8.83
C LYS A 219 -10.47 3.53 -9.49
N ALA A 220 -10.00 2.31 -9.40
CA ALA A 220 -10.65 1.14 -9.97
C ALA A 220 -11.76 0.55 -9.08
N ALA A 221 -11.81 0.91 -7.79
CA ALA A 221 -12.77 0.39 -6.85
C ALA A 221 -14.16 1.04 -7.00
N ASP A 222 -15.21 0.30 -6.64
CA ASP A 222 -16.59 0.81 -6.55
C ASP A 222 -16.76 1.77 -5.37
N LEU A 223 -15.99 1.56 -4.29
CA LEU A 223 -15.88 2.47 -3.15
C LEU A 223 -14.41 2.63 -2.76
N ALA A 224 -13.91 3.85 -2.84
CA ALA A 224 -12.55 4.21 -2.48
C ALA A 224 -12.52 4.97 -1.15
N LEU A 225 -11.71 4.52 -0.21
CA LEU A 225 -11.55 5.09 1.14
C LEU A 225 -10.09 5.51 1.35
N ALA A 226 -9.87 6.66 1.98
CA ALA A 226 -8.52 7.09 2.33
C ALA A 226 -8.51 7.86 3.66
N PRO A 227 -7.44 7.75 4.46
CA PRO A 227 -7.33 8.50 5.71
C PRO A 227 -7.01 9.98 5.47
N ALA A 228 -7.53 10.86 6.35
CA ALA A 228 -7.32 12.32 6.28
C ALA A 228 -5.94 12.77 6.79
N HIS A 229 -4.89 11.98 6.55
CA HIS A 229 -3.50 12.31 6.91
C HIS A 229 -2.48 11.78 5.90
N GLY A 230 -2.92 10.97 4.92
CA GLY A 230 -2.05 10.39 3.90
C GLY A 230 -1.60 11.39 2.83
N GLU A 231 -0.75 10.91 1.93
CA GLU A 231 -0.30 11.68 0.77
C GLU A 231 -1.48 12.11 -0.11
N LEU A 232 -2.43 11.19 -0.37
CA LEU A 232 -3.61 11.47 -1.19
C LEU A 232 -4.48 12.58 -0.62
N TYR A 233 -4.62 12.66 0.72
CA TYR A 233 -5.36 13.74 1.34
C TYR A 233 -4.66 15.09 1.16
N SER A 234 -3.34 15.12 1.26
CA SER A 234 -2.56 16.33 1.00
C SER A 234 -2.70 16.79 -0.45
N LEU A 235 -2.68 15.88 -1.42
CA LEU A 235 -2.91 16.16 -2.83
C LEU A 235 -4.35 16.64 -3.09
N TYR A 236 -5.33 16.05 -2.43
CA TYR A 236 -6.72 16.47 -2.51
C TYR A 236 -6.91 17.93 -2.04
N LEU A 237 -6.31 18.30 -0.91
CA LEU A 237 -6.35 19.67 -0.39
C LEU A 237 -5.67 20.69 -1.33
N GLN A 238 -4.71 20.24 -2.13
CA GLN A 238 -4.04 21.03 -3.16
C GLN A 238 -4.86 21.14 -4.47
N GLY A 239 -6.01 20.50 -4.54
CA GLY A 239 -6.87 20.50 -5.73
C GLY A 239 -6.37 19.60 -6.85
N THR A 240 -5.58 18.56 -6.55
CA THR A 240 -5.12 17.59 -7.55
C THR A 240 -6.32 16.87 -8.16
N PRO A 241 -6.49 16.86 -9.49
CA PRO A 241 -7.63 16.23 -10.12
C PRO A 241 -7.62 14.70 -10.03
N GLY A 242 -8.82 14.10 -10.07
CA GLY A 242 -8.99 12.64 -10.09
C GLY A 242 -9.02 12.00 -8.71
N LEU A 243 -9.16 12.80 -7.64
CA LEU A 243 -9.32 12.34 -6.25
C LEU A 243 -10.75 12.54 -5.71
N GLU A 244 -11.64 13.13 -6.51
CA GLU A 244 -12.99 13.57 -6.10
C GLU A 244 -13.90 12.40 -5.69
N LYS A 245 -13.61 11.19 -6.18
CA LYS A 245 -14.37 9.97 -5.86
C LYS A 245 -13.87 9.26 -4.61
N ILE A 246 -12.73 9.68 -4.06
CA ILE A 246 -12.16 9.09 -2.85
C ILE A 246 -12.86 9.70 -1.64
N ARG A 247 -13.42 8.85 -0.80
CA ARG A 247 -14.00 9.25 0.48
C ARG A 247 -12.92 9.29 1.54
N PHE A 248 -12.57 10.49 1.97
CA PHE A 248 -11.62 10.70 3.05
C PHE A 248 -12.30 10.58 4.42
N THR A 249 -11.57 10.02 5.40
CA THR A 249 -12.03 9.97 6.80
C THR A 249 -12.07 11.37 7.40
N GLN A 250 -12.84 11.54 8.48
CA GLN A 250 -12.79 12.74 9.31
C GLN A 250 -11.67 12.67 10.34
N LYS A 251 -11.38 11.45 10.83
CA LYS A 251 -10.31 11.17 11.77
C LYS A 251 -8.97 11.01 11.06
N SER A 252 -7.89 11.30 11.78
CA SER A 252 -6.51 11.16 11.35
C SER A 252 -5.75 10.15 12.23
N GLY A 253 -4.56 9.71 11.79
CA GLY A 253 -3.73 8.77 12.54
C GLY A 253 -4.43 7.43 12.74
N ILE A 254 -4.15 6.77 13.85
CA ILE A 254 -4.60 5.40 14.12
C ILE A 254 -6.13 5.25 14.17
N GLU A 255 -6.86 6.30 14.52
CA GLU A 255 -8.32 6.29 14.56
C GLU A 255 -8.96 6.32 13.15
N ALA A 256 -8.23 6.75 12.12
CA ALA A 256 -8.74 6.71 10.76
C ALA A 256 -9.05 5.28 10.29
N ALA A 257 -8.29 4.28 10.77
CA ALA A 257 -8.55 2.88 10.49
C ALA A 257 -9.94 2.42 10.96
N GLU A 258 -10.41 2.94 12.10
CA GLU A 258 -11.76 2.62 12.60
C GLU A 258 -12.83 3.11 11.63
N GLU A 259 -12.72 4.35 11.19
CA GLU A 259 -13.69 4.97 10.27
C GLU A 259 -13.66 4.31 8.88
N ILE A 260 -12.47 3.94 8.37
CA ILE A 260 -12.33 3.15 7.15
C ILE A 260 -13.12 1.84 7.28
N LEU A 261 -12.86 1.08 8.34
CA LEU A 261 -13.50 -0.23 8.56
C LEU A 261 -15.01 -0.13 8.82
N GLU A 262 -15.48 0.92 9.47
CA GLU A 262 -16.90 1.22 9.64
C GLU A 262 -17.59 1.60 8.33
N SER A 263 -16.83 2.14 7.37
CA SER A 263 -17.31 2.53 6.05
C SER A 263 -17.40 1.38 5.06
N VAL A 264 -16.82 0.20 5.37
CA VAL A 264 -16.93 -1.00 4.53
C VAL A 264 -18.35 -1.55 4.61
N PRO A 265 -19.14 -1.50 3.53
CA PRO A 265 -20.50 -2.03 3.53
C PRO A 265 -20.47 -3.57 3.49
N TRP A 266 -21.53 -4.21 3.98
CA TRP A 266 -21.69 -5.67 3.90
C TRP A 266 -22.07 -6.15 2.49
N SER A 267 -22.65 -5.27 1.69
CA SER A 267 -22.96 -5.47 0.28
C SER A 267 -23.03 -4.11 -0.42
N LEU A 268 -22.55 -4.03 -1.64
CA LEU A 268 -22.80 -2.90 -2.53
C LEU A 268 -23.99 -3.26 -3.43
N SER A 269 -25.09 -2.55 -3.29
CA SER A 269 -26.17 -2.62 -4.28
C SER A 269 -25.63 -2.01 -5.59
N LYS A 270 -25.64 -2.78 -6.69
CA LYS A 270 -25.39 -2.20 -8.02
C LYS A 270 -26.46 -1.12 -8.24
N GLN A 271 -26.06 0.15 -8.07
CA GLN A 271 -26.89 1.22 -8.64
C GLN A 271 -26.91 0.98 -10.16
N LYS A 272 -28.06 0.60 -10.69
CA LYS A 272 -28.27 0.64 -12.12
C LYS A 272 -28.09 2.11 -12.54
N VAL A 273 -27.00 2.38 -13.23
CA VAL A 273 -26.87 3.62 -14.00
C VAL A 273 -27.96 3.54 -15.07
N VAL A 274 -29.00 4.34 -14.89
CA VAL A 274 -30.06 4.57 -15.88
C VAL A 274 -29.56 5.59 -16.88
#